data_cffba2f7b95001ce8269bbd996f74167
#
_entry.id   cffba2f7b95001ce8269bbd996f74167
#
_cell.length_a   1.000
_cell.length_b   1.000
_cell.length_c   1.000
_cell.angle_alpha   90.00
_cell.angle_beta   90.00
_cell.angle_gamma   90.00
#
_symmetry.space_group_name_H-M   'P 1'
#
loop_
_entity.id
_entity.type
_entity.pdbx_description
1 polymer ?
#
loop_
_entity_poly.entity_id
_entity_poly.type
_entity_poly.pdbx_seq_one_letter_code
_entity_poly.pdbx_strand_id
1 'polypeptide(L)'
;MLPRLDGARWEQGALREFGDGSEEVLHWREVRADLAMFAGDAAGSCETWLGVAAARLAAGRPARDPAVEAAVDRAHHQWGLVTDTGRALELGAVLVELRGRVPGRRAGALAHARQRLAELARQEDELRSAQHVPGQSSRSMSRRPSVVDR
;
A
#
# COMPACT_ATOMS: atom_id res chain seq x y z
N MET A 1 -16.31 3.60 12.35
CA MET A 1 -15.31 3.86 11.30
C MET A 1 -14.12 4.54 11.93
N LEU A 2 -13.08 3.78 12.19
CA LEU A 2 -11.85 4.35 12.70
C LEU A 2 -11.25 5.24 11.60
N PRO A 3 -10.94 6.52 11.90
CA PRO A 3 -10.24 7.33 10.93
C PRO A 3 -8.97 6.59 10.50
N ARG A 4 -8.68 6.58 9.22
CA ARG A 4 -7.37 6.18 8.75
C ARG A 4 -6.36 6.99 9.55
N LEU A 5 -5.69 6.33 10.46
CA LEU A 5 -4.53 6.90 11.10
C LEU A 5 -3.51 7.05 9.99
N ASP A 6 -3.34 8.28 9.55
CA ASP A 6 -2.28 8.65 8.67
C ASP A 6 -0.99 8.14 9.33
N GLY A 7 -0.31 7.16 8.69
CA GLY A 7 0.89 6.56 9.25
C GLY A 7 1.91 7.62 9.68
N ALA A 8 1.97 8.73 8.93
CA ALA A 8 2.79 9.89 9.25
C ALA A 8 2.42 10.57 10.58
N ARG A 9 1.14 10.66 10.92
CA ARG A 9 0.70 11.23 12.21
C ARG A 9 1.03 10.33 13.39
N TRP A 10 0.95 9.04 13.19
CA TRP A 10 1.30 8.06 14.20
C TRP A 10 2.80 8.06 14.47
N GLU A 11 3.59 8.09 13.43
CA GLU A 11 5.03 8.22 13.52
C GLU A 11 5.42 9.51 14.25
N GLN A 12 4.83 10.64 13.89
CA GLN A 12 5.09 11.91 14.56
C GLN A 12 4.66 11.89 16.03
N GLY A 13 3.54 11.27 16.39
CA GLY A 13 3.08 11.12 17.76
C GLY A 13 4.03 10.24 18.58
N ALA A 14 4.43 9.09 18.06
CA ALA A 14 5.39 8.19 18.69
C ALA A 14 6.78 8.83 18.80
N LEU A 15 7.20 9.56 17.77
CA LEU A 15 8.46 10.30 17.74
C LEU A 15 8.52 11.41 18.80
N ARG A 16 7.40 12.06 19.11
CA ARG A 16 7.32 13.08 20.16
C ARG A 16 7.35 12.50 21.57
N GLU A 17 6.73 11.34 21.76
CA GLU A 17 6.58 10.73 23.09
C GLU A 17 7.80 9.92 23.54
N PHE A 18 8.51 9.28 22.60
CA PHE A 18 9.59 8.34 22.88
C PHE A 18 10.93 8.66 22.18
N GLY A 19 11.01 9.79 21.46
CA GLY A 19 12.18 10.16 20.68
C GLY A 19 12.28 9.40 19.35
N ASP A 20 13.05 9.99 18.42
CA ASP A 20 13.23 9.50 17.06
C ASP A 20 13.88 8.11 17.05
N GLY A 21 13.10 7.09 16.65
CA GLY A 21 13.62 5.77 16.36
C GLY A 21 14.15 5.02 17.57
N SER A 22 13.60 5.28 18.79
CA SER A 22 13.97 4.49 19.95
C SER A 22 13.66 3.01 19.69
N GLU A 23 14.57 2.13 20.06
CA GLU A 23 14.41 0.68 19.89
C GLU A 23 13.16 0.15 20.60
N GLU A 24 12.78 0.77 21.71
CA GLU A 24 11.57 0.42 22.46
C GLU A 24 10.30 0.67 21.64
N VAL A 25 10.18 1.84 21.01
CA VAL A 25 9.03 2.15 20.13
C VAL A 25 8.98 1.22 18.94
N LEU A 26 10.12 0.97 18.31
CA LEU A 26 10.21 0.08 17.14
C LEU A 26 9.87 -1.36 17.53
N HIS A 27 10.28 -1.82 18.69
CA HIS A 27 9.91 -3.12 19.22
C HIS A 27 8.37 -3.27 19.36
N TRP A 28 7.70 -2.27 19.91
CA TRP A 28 6.24 -2.28 20.03
C TRP A 28 5.55 -2.25 18.67
N ARG A 29 6.10 -1.52 17.70
CA ARG A 29 5.59 -1.54 16.32
C ARG A 29 5.74 -2.90 15.67
N GLU A 30 6.86 -3.57 15.86
CA GLU A 30 7.06 -4.95 15.39
C GLU A 30 6.02 -5.91 15.97
N VAL A 31 5.76 -5.82 17.27
CA VAL A 31 4.72 -6.60 17.93
C VAL A 31 3.35 -6.33 17.31
N ARG A 32 3.03 -5.07 17.04
CA ARG A 32 1.77 -4.70 16.40
C ARG A 32 1.67 -5.21 14.96
N ALA A 33 2.76 -5.22 14.23
CA ALA A 33 2.81 -5.80 12.89
C ALA A 33 2.52 -7.31 12.92
N ASP A 34 3.08 -8.02 13.88
CA ASP A 34 2.80 -9.44 14.08
C ASP A 34 1.35 -9.70 14.50
N LEU A 35 0.80 -8.87 15.39
CA LEU A 35 -0.61 -8.96 15.78
C LEU A 35 -1.55 -8.73 14.60
N ALA A 36 -1.24 -7.76 13.74
CA ALA A 36 -2.00 -7.51 12.51
C ALA A 36 -1.94 -8.73 11.56
N MET A 37 -0.78 -9.33 11.41
CA MET A 37 -0.61 -10.56 10.64
C MET A 37 -1.48 -11.70 11.18
N PHE A 38 -1.45 -11.94 12.48
CA PHE A 38 -2.28 -12.99 13.13
C PHE A 38 -3.77 -12.72 13.02
N ALA A 39 -4.17 -11.45 12.97
CA ALA A 39 -5.55 -11.05 12.77
C ALA A 39 -6.00 -11.15 11.29
N GLY A 40 -5.11 -11.51 10.37
CA GLY A 40 -5.41 -11.57 8.94
C GLY A 40 -5.39 -10.21 8.24
N ASP A 41 -4.89 -9.17 8.89
CA ASP A 41 -4.72 -7.82 8.34
C ASP A 41 -3.36 -7.68 7.67
N ALA A 42 -3.23 -8.23 6.47
CA ALA A 42 -1.99 -8.19 5.70
C ALA A 42 -1.57 -6.75 5.34
N ALA A 43 -2.54 -5.90 5.00
CA ALA A 43 -2.26 -4.49 4.67
C ALA A 43 -1.73 -3.72 5.88
N GLY A 44 -2.36 -3.86 7.04
CA GLY A 44 -1.91 -3.24 8.28
C GLY A 44 -0.54 -3.73 8.73
N SER A 45 -0.30 -5.04 8.62
CA SER A 45 1.01 -5.64 8.91
C SER A 45 2.10 -5.11 7.98
N CYS A 46 1.85 -5.09 6.68
CA CYS A 46 2.76 -4.54 5.67
C CYS A 46 3.11 -3.07 5.97
N GLU A 47 2.10 -2.23 6.16
CA GLU A 47 2.29 -0.82 6.47
C GLU A 47 3.16 -0.60 7.69
N THR A 48 2.90 -1.35 8.75
CA THR A 48 3.65 -1.25 10.01
C THR A 48 5.10 -1.68 9.82
N TRP A 49 5.37 -2.77 9.12
CA TRP A 49 6.74 -3.19 8.82
C TRP A 49 7.49 -2.19 7.93
N LEU A 50 6.83 -1.58 6.94
CA LEU A 50 7.41 -0.52 6.12
C LEU A 50 7.81 0.70 6.99
N GLY A 51 6.94 1.08 7.91
CA GLY A 51 7.21 2.15 8.87
C GLY A 51 8.40 1.86 9.79
N VAL A 52 8.53 0.62 10.28
CA VAL A 52 9.67 0.18 11.09
C VAL A 52 10.98 0.29 10.31
N ALA A 53 11.00 -0.21 9.07
CA ALA A 53 12.19 -0.12 8.22
C ALA A 53 12.59 1.34 7.94
N ALA A 54 11.62 2.17 7.57
CA ALA A 54 11.84 3.59 7.31
C ALA A 54 12.38 4.33 8.55
N ALA A 55 11.83 4.05 9.73
CA ALA A 55 12.26 4.66 10.98
C ALA A 55 13.71 4.27 11.34
N ARG A 56 14.09 3.00 11.15
CA ARG A 56 15.48 2.56 11.38
C ARG A 56 16.47 3.22 10.42
N LEU A 57 16.11 3.33 9.15
CA LEU A 57 16.93 4.05 8.17
C LEU A 57 17.06 5.53 8.53
N ALA A 58 15.98 6.19 8.94
CA ALA A 58 15.98 7.59 9.38
C ALA A 58 16.84 7.80 10.63
N ALA A 59 16.91 6.81 11.51
CA ALA A 59 17.77 6.82 12.70
C ALA A 59 19.26 6.56 12.38
N GLY A 60 19.62 6.40 11.12
CA GLY A 60 20.99 6.20 10.66
C GLY A 60 21.44 4.74 10.58
N ARG A 61 20.53 3.78 10.72
CA ARG A 61 20.87 2.37 10.51
C ARG A 61 21.22 2.14 9.05
N PRO A 62 22.26 1.35 8.76
CA PRO A 62 22.62 1.04 7.37
C PRO A 62 21.56 0.17 6.71
N ALA A 63 21.47 0.27 5.39
CA ALA A 63 20.53 -0.53 4.59
C ALA A 63 20.78 -2.04 4.70
N ARG A 64 21.97 -2.45 5.08
CA ARG A 64 22.33 -3.86 5.30
C ARG A 64 22.16 -4.32 6.74
N ASP A 65 21.67 -3.47 7.61
CA ASP A 65 21.34 -3.88 8.98
C ASP A 65 20.32 -5.03 8.95
N PRO A 66 20.57 -6.16 9.64
CA PRO A 66 19.68 -7.30 9.61
C PRO A 66 18.25 -6.98 10.06
N ALA A 67 18.08 -6.03 10.99
CA ALA A 67 16.76 -5.61 11.44
C ALA A 67 16.02 -4.81 10.37
N VAL A 68 16.71 -4.00 9.59
CA VAL A 68 16.15 -3.26 8.44
C VAL A 68 15.76 -4.23 7.32
N GLU A 69 16.65 -5.13 6.94
CA GLU A 69 16.37 -6.14 5.93
C GLU A 69 15.17 -7.02 6.31
N ALA A 70 15.13 -7.49 7.55
CA ALA A 70 14.05 -8.33 8.04
C ALA A 70 12.70 -7.59 8.00
N ALA A 71 12.65 -6.32 8.36
CA ALA A 71 11.42 -5.53 8.29
C ALA A 71 10.92 -5.37 6.87
N VAL A 72 11.80 -5.08 5.91
CA VAL A 72 11.44 -4.98 4.49
C VAL A 72 10.98 -6.33 3.93
N ASP A 73 11.65 -7.41 4.29
CA ASP A 73 11.27 -8.77 3.85
C ASP A 73 9.89 -9.17 4.36
N ARG A 74 9.60 -8.88 5.62
CA ARG A 74 8.27 -9.13 6.21
C ARG A 74 7.18 -8.27 5.57
N ALA A 75 7.47 -7.00 5.32
CA ALA A 75 6.56 -6.12 4.61
C ALA A 75 6.26 -6.63 3.20
N HIS A 76 7.28 -7.08 2.49
CA HIS A 76 7.15 -7.63 1.13
C HIS A 76 6.28 -8.89 1.12
N HIS A 77 6.49 -9.79 2.09
CA HIS A 77 5.68 -10.99 2.23
C HIS A 77 4.21 -10.66 2.49
N GLN A 78 3.92 -9.77 3.44
CA GLN A 78 2.57 -9.34 3.76
C GLN A 78 1.91 -8.61 2.58
N TRP A 79 2.66 -7.80 1.86
CA TRP A 79 2.17 -7.14 0.65
C TRP A 79 1.61 -8.13 -0.38
N GLY A 80 2.27 -9.28 -0.55
CA GLY A 80 1.80 -10.34 -1.43
C GLY A 80 0.44 -10.92 -1.06
N LEU A 81 0.02 -10.74 0.18
CA LEU A 81 -1.26 -11.23 0.71
C LEU A 81 -2.38 -10.17 0.70
N VAL A 82 -2.06 -8.93 0.34
CA VAL A 82 -3.06 -7.85 0.26
C VAL A 82 -3.98 -8.08 -0.92
N THR A 83 -5.27 -8.16 -0.66
CA THR A 83 -6.29 -8.45 -1.67
C THR A 83 -6.94 -7.22 -2.28
N ASP A 84 -7.02 -6.11 -1.54
CA ASP A 84 -7.51 -4.84 -2.06
C ASP A 84 -6.48 -4.23 -3.01
N THR A 85 -6.83 -4.10 -4.28
CA THR A 85 -5.93 -3.61 -5.33
C THR A 85 -5.46 -2.18 -5.09
N GLY A 86 -6.34 -1.29 -4.68
CA GLY A 86 -6.00 0.11 -4.36
C GLY A 86 -5.01 0.19 -3.21
N ARG A 87 -5.23 -0.57 -2.16
CA ARG A 87 -4.34 -0.63 -1.00
C ARG A 87 -2.99 -1.26 -1.35
N ALA A 88 -3.00 -2.33 -2.16
CA ALA A 88 -1.79 -2.96 -2.64
C ALA A 88 -0.94 -2.02 -3.51
N LEU A 89 -1.56 -1.16 -4.30
CA LEU A 89 -0.85 -0.13 -5.07
C LEU A 89 -0.19 0.92 -4.18
N GLU A 90 -0.90 1.43 -3.18
CA GLU A 90 -0.35 2.41 -2.22
C GLU A 90 0.86 1.83 -1.48
N LEU A 91 0.73 0.65 -0.92
CA LEU A 91 1.79 -0.02 -0.18
C LEU A 91 2.95 -0.45 -1.08
N GLY A 92 2.63 -0.90 -2.28
CA GLY A 92 3.62 -1.33 -3.26
C GLY A 92 4.54 -0.21 -3.73
N ALA A 93 4.02 1.01 -3.87
CA ALA A 93 4.84 2.19 -4.20
C ALA A 93 5.89 2.47 -3.12
N VAL A 94 5.51 2.40 -1.86
CA VAL A 94 6.44 2.56 -0.73
C VAL A 94 7.44 1.40 -0.66
N LEU A 95 6.97 0.17 -0.85
CA LEU A 95 7.84 -1.02 -0.84
C LEU A 95 8.90 -0.96 -1.94
N VAL A 96 8.54 -0.59 -3.15
CA VAL A 96 9.48 -0.46 -4.28
C VAL A 96 10.56 0.58 -3.97
N GLU A 97 10.17 1.73 -3.41
CA GLU A 97 11.12 2.76 -2.99
C GLU A 97 12.09 2.24 -1.93
N LEU A 98 11.58 1.57 -0.89
CA LEU A 98 12.43 0.98 0.15
C LEU A 98 13.32 -0.14 -0.40
N ARG A 99 12.83 -0.98 -1.29
CA ARG A 99 13.63 -2.03 -1.95
C ARG A 99 14.78 -1.45 -2.78
N GLY A 100 14.61 -0.28 -3.36
CA GLY A 100 15.69 0.43 -4.04
C GLY A 100 16.84 0.79 -3.10
N ARG A 101 16.56 1.05 -1.83
CA ARG A 101 17.55 1.35 -0.78
C ARG A 101 18.01 0.10 -0.03
N VAL A 102 17.13 -0.87 0.13
CA VAL A 102 17.32 -2.13 0.89
C VAL A 102 17.04 -3.30 -0.04
N PRO A 103 17.98 -3.69 -0.91
CA PRO A 103 17.75 -4.74 -1.89
C PRO A 103 17.51 -6.12 -1.26
N GLY A 104 18.00 -6.35 -0.03
CA GLY A 104 17.89 -7.63 0.64
C GLY A 104 18.90 -8.67 0.15
N ARG A 105 18.84 -9.87 0.72
CA ARG A 105 19.75 -10.97 0.40
C ARG A 105 19.37 -11.72 -0.87
N ARG A 106 18.07 -11.72 -1.23
CA ARG A 106 17.58 -12.39 -2.43
C ARG A 106 17.73 -11.49 -3.64
N ALA A 107 18.47 -11.95 -4.63
CA ALA A 107 18.52 -11.28 -5.91
C ALA A 107 17.12 -11.27 -6.55
N GLY A 108 16.74 -10.16 -7.15
CA GLY A 108 15.48 -10.03 -7.90
C GLY A 108 14.27 -9.58 -7.08
N ALA A 109 14.39 -9.34 -5.77
CA ALA A 109 13.27 -8.88 -4.96
C ALA A 109 12.70 -7.54 -5.44
N LEU A 110 13.53 -6.58 -5.81
CA LEU A 110 13.12 -5.30 -6.37
C LEU A 110 12.41 -5.47 -7.73
N ALA A 111 12.97 -6.29 -8.61
CA ALA A 111 12.37 -6.55 -9.92
C ALA A 111 11.01 -7.23 -9.79
N HIS A 112 10.87 -8.19 -8.87
CA HIS A 112 9.61 -8.84 -8.56
C HIS A 112 8.56 -7.84 -8.04
N ALA A 113 8.94 -6.97 -7.12
CA ALA A 113 8.04 -5.95 -6.59
C ALA A 113 7.58 -4.97 -7.68
N ARG A 114 8.50 -4.50 -8.53
CA ARG A 114 8.16 -3.63 -9.65
C ARG A 114 7.22 -4.28 -10.66
N GLN A 115 7.47 -5.53 -11.00
CA GLN A 115 6.64 -6.28 -11.93
C GLN A 115 5.21 -6.44 -11.39
N ARG A 116 5.07 -6.85 -10.12
CA ARG A 116 3.77 -6.99 -9.47
C ARG A 116 3.04 -5.65 -9.37
N LEU A 117 3.74 -4.59 -9.03
CA LEU A 117 3.16 -3.25 -8.96
C LEU A 117 2.60 -2.81 -10.33
N ALA A 118 3.34 -3.07 -11.41
CA ALA A 118 2.88 -2.79 -12.78
C ALA A 118 1.64 -3.61 -13.16
N GLU A 119 1.57 -4.88 -12.76
CA GLU A 119 0.39 -5.74 -12.99
C GLU A 119 -0.84 -5.22 -12.23
N LEU A 120 -0.65 -4.83 -10.97
CA LEU A 120 -1.73 -4.24 -10.15
C LEU A 120 -2.25 -2.94 -10.75
N ALA A 121 -1.37 -2.10 -11.28
CA ALA A 121 -1.75 -0.85 -11.96
C ALA A 121 -2.58 -1.13 -13.22
N ARG A 122 -2.22 -2.15 -14.00
CA ARG A 122 -3.00 -2.57 -15.17
C ARG A 122 -4.38 -3.10 -14.78
N GLN A 123 -4.46 -3.91 -13.74
CA GLN A 123 -5.72 -4.43 -13.23
C GLN A 123 -6.66 -3.30 -12.77
N GLU A 124 -6.12 -2.30 -12.10
CA GLU A 124 -6.92 -1.14 -11.68
C GLU A 124 -7.42 -0.34 -12.87
N ASP A 125 -6.59 -0.12 -13.89
CA ASP A 125 -6.98 0.59 -15.10
C ASP A 125 -8.07 -0.19 -15.88
N GLU A 126 -7.97 -1.50 -15.96
CA GLU A 126 -9.00 -2.35 -16.54
C GLU A 126 -10.33 -2.26 -15.78
N LEU A 127 -10.29 -2.26 -14.46
CA LEU A 127 -11.49 -2.12 -13.62
C LEU A 127 -12.14 -0.74 -13.81
N ARG A 128 -11.35 0.32 -13.89
CA ARG A 128 -11.86 1.67 -14.18
C ARG A 128 -12.50 1.75 -15.55
N SER A 129 -11.88 1.16 -16.56
CA SER A 129 -12.40 1.12 -17.93
C SER A 129 -13.69 0.35 -18.02
N ALA A 130 -13.82 -0.76 -17.28
CA ALA A 130 -15.05 -1.56 -17.21
C ALA A 130 -16.19 -0.82 -16.50
N GLN A 131 -15.88 0.05 -15.53
CA GLN A 131 -16.87 0.85 -14.81
C GLN A 131 -17.27 2.10 -15.57
N HIS A 132 -16.45 2.54 -16.52
CA HIS A 132 -16.79 3.64 -17.42
C HIS A 132 -17.56 3.10 -18.61
N VAL A 133 -18.85 2.81 -18.41
CA VAL A 133 -19.79 2.63 -19.52
C VAL A 133 -20.00 3.99 -20.16
N PRO A 134 -19.58 4.22 -21.42
CA PRO A 134 -19.91 5.46 -22.12
C PRO A 134 -21.42 5.63 -22.04
N GLY A 135 -21.87 6.75 -21.52
CA GLY A 135 -23.24 7.00 -21.18
C GLY A 135 -24.19 6.54 -22.27
N GLN A 136 -25.17 5.77 -21.89
CA GLN A 136 -26.31 5.55 -22.73
C GLN A 136 -26.92 6.94 -22.98
N SER A 137 -26.58 7.53 -24.11
CA SER A 137 -27.34 8.63 -24.66
C SER A 137 -28.74 8.10 -24.84
N SER A 138 -29.60 8.44 -23.90
CA SER A 138 -31.05 8.34 -24.11
C SER A 138 -31.35 9.21 -25.30
N ARG A 139 -31.31 8.65 -26.48
CA ARG A 139 -31.95 9.26 -27.61
C ARG A 139 -33.44 9.13 -27.33
N SER A 140 -33.96 10.09 -26.65
CA SER A 140 -35.38 10.38 -26.64
C SER A 140 -35.76 10.63 -28.10
N MET A 141 -36.22 9.60 -28.78
CA MET A 141 -36.91 9.76 -30.04
C MET A 141 -38.28 10.34 -29.71
N SER A 142 -38.37 11.64 -29.72
CA SER A 142 -39.61 12.35 -29.76
C SER A 142 -40.29 12.06 -31.12
N ARG A 143 -41.18 11.07 -31.13
CA ARG A 143 -42.10 10.91 -32.25
C ARG A 143 -43.08 12.04 -32.14
N ARG A 144 -42.99 13.01 -33.05
CA ARG A 144 -44.09 13.96 -33.27
C ARG A 144 -45.27 13.21 -33.87
N PRO A 145 -46.46 13.34 -33.32
CA PRO A 145 -47.65 12.82 -34.00
C PRO A 145 -47.90 13.67 -35.24
N SER A 146 -48.02 13.02 -36.36
CA SER A 146 -48.51 13.65 -37.58
C SER A 146 -49.97 14.04 -37.38
N VAL A 147 -50.24 15.31 -37.34
CA VAL A 147 -51.58 15.83 -37.48
C VAL A 147 -51.92 15.73 -38.95
N VAL A 148 -52.83 14.81 -39.29
CA VAL A 148 -53.47 14.81 -40.60
C VAL A 148 -54.58 15.84 -40.48
N ASP A 149 -54.39 16.95 -41.16
CA ASP A 149 -55.44 17.94 -41.33
C ASP A 149 -56.25 17.55 -42.56
N ARG A 150 -57.51 17.66 -42.39
CA ARG A 150 -58.50 17.66 -43.47
C ARG A 150 -59.02 19.09 -43.69
#